data_8968f073b8b7df59bdce100893e7c006
#
_entry.id   8968f073b8b7df59bdce100893e7c006
#
_cell.length_a   1.000
_cell.length_b   1.000
_cell.length_c   1.000
_cell.angle_alpha   90.00
_cell.angle_beta   90.00
_cell.angle_gamma   90.00
#
_symmetry.space_group_name_H-M   'P 1'
#
loop_
_entity.id
_entity.type
_entity.pdbx_description
1 polymer ?
#
loop_
_entity_poly.entity_id
_entity_poly.type
_entity_poly.pdbx_seq_one_letter_code
_entity_poly.pdbx_strand_id
1 'polypeptide(L)'
;MPEAAVAIDHLDGRIILLLAREPRIGVLEMSRRLGVARGTAQARLDRLQSNGVIRGFGPEVDPAALGYPVTAFATLQIRQGQGPDVRAHLASVPEVLELHTTTGTGDMLCRLVARSNADLQRVIDRVVGFDGLVRASTAIVMENPVPLRIIPLVEQAAEET
;
A
#
# COMPACT_ATOMS: atom_id res chain seq x y z
N MET A 1 -14.85 -4.81 10.04
CA MET A 1 -14.27 -4.94 11.39
C MET A 1 -12.77 -4.98 11.22
N PRO A 2 -11.98 -4.12 11.87
CA PRO A 2 -10.54 -4.33 11.87
C PRO A 2 -10.27 -5.65 12.59
N GLU A 3 -9.63 -6.57 11.89
CA GLU A 3 -9.11 -7.81 12.46
C GLU A 3 -8.18 -7.43 13.63
N ALA A 4 -8.25 -8.19 14.73
CA ALA A 4 -7.45 -7.88 15.92
C ALA A 4 -5.98 -7.73 15.52
N ALA A 5 -5.33 -6.65 15.94
CA ALA A 5 -3.94 -6.42 15.64
C ALA A 5 -3.11 -7.63 16.10
N VAL A 6 -2.38 -8.25 15.18
CA VAL A 6 -1.44 -9.31 15.52
C VAL A 6 -0.28 -8.66 16.25
N ALA A 7 -0.16 -8.90 17.54
CA ALA A 7 0.98 -8.43 18.31
C ALA A 7 2.26 -9.09 17.76
N ILE A 8 3.21 -8.27 17.35
CA ILE A 8 4.57 -8.70 17.01
C ILE A 8 5.45 -8.58 18.26
N ASP A 9 6.29 -9.56 18.50
CA ASP A 9 7.28 -9.50 19.57
C ASP A 9 8.63 -8.98 19.07
N HIS A 10 9.59 -8.80 19.98
CA HIS A 10 10.93 -8.33 19.67
C HIS A 10 11.63 -9.16 18.58
N LEU A 11 11.47 -10.48 18.56
CA LEU A 11 12.08 -11.34 17.53
C LEU A 11 11.41 -11.12 16.16
N ASP A 12 10.08 -10.98 16.12
CA ASP A 12 9.34 -10.68 14.91
C ASP A 12 9.79 -9.34 14.31
N GLY A 13 9.92 -8.30 15.14
CA GLY A 13 10.44 -7.01 14.73
C GLY A 13 11.85 -7.11 14.11
N ARG A 14 12.76 -7.84 14.74
CA ARG A 14 14.12 -8.08 14.22
C ARG A 14 14.11 -8.83 12.89
N ILE A 15 13.21 -9.79 12.69
CA ILE A 15 13.03 -10.49 11.41
C ILE A 15 12.61 -9.50 10.34
N ILE A 16 11.59 -8.67 10.60
CA ILE A 16 11.08 -7.68 9.64
C ILE A 16 12.16 -6.65 9.28
N LEU A 17 12.87 -6.11 10.27
CA LEU A 17 13.95 -5.14 10.05
C LEU A 17 15.12 -5.73 9.24
N LEU A 18 15.45 -7.00 9.47
CA LEU A 18 16.47 -7.69 8.69
C LEU A 18 16.03 -7.88 7.23
N LEU A 19 14.79 -8.30 7.00
CA LEU A 19 14.20 -8.45 5.66
C LEU A 19 14.06 -7.11 4.92
N ALA A 20 13.77 -6.02 5.64
CA ALA A 20 13.71 -4.69 5.05
C ALA A 20 15.08 -4.22 4.52
N ARG A 21 16.18 -4.62 5.18
CA ARG A 21 17.55 -4.30 4.76
C ARG A 21 18.08 -5.26 3.70
N GLU A 22 17.73 -6.53 3.81
CA GLU A 22 18.18 -7.62 2.95
C GLU A 22 17.00 -8.50 2.50
N PRO A 23 16.19 -8.02 1.55
CA PRO A 23 14.96 -8.72 1.14
C PRO A 23 15.17 -10.13 0.56
N ARG A 24 16.41 -10.46 0.17
CA ARG A 24 16.78 -11.77 -0.41
C ARG A 24 17.52 -12.68 0.57
N ILE A 25 17.60 -12.32 1.84
CA ILE A 25 18.29 -13.15 2.84
C ILE A 25 17.58 -14.49 3.00
N GLY A 26 18.34 -15.59 2.95
CA GLY A 26 17.79 -16.93 3.20
C GLY A 26 17.59 -17.19 4.71
N VAL A 27 16.63 -18.09 5.04
CA VAL A 27 16.28 -18.40 6.44
C VAL A 27 17.48 -18.91 7.26
N LEU A 28 18.42 -19.63 6.65
CA LEU A 28 19.62 -20.10 7.34
C LEU A 28 20.50 -18.93 7.79
N GLU A 29 20.75 -17.97 6.90
CA GLU A 29 21.54 -16.80 7.24
C GLU A 29 20.80 -15.87 8.21
N MET A 30 19.49 -15.70 8.01
CA MET A 30 18.62 -14.98 8.94
C MET A 30 18.72 -15.57 10.35
N SER A 31 18.62 -16.89 10.51
CA SER A 31 18.72 -17.54 11.83
C SER A 31 20.06 -17.32 12.51
N ARG A 32 21.17 -17.34 11.75
CA ARG A 32 22.52 -17.06 12.26
C ARG A 32 22.64 -15.63 12.77
N ARG A 33 22.19 -14.65 12.00
CA ARG A 33 22.26 -13.22 12.39
C ARG A 33 21.35 -12.88 13.57
N LEU A 34 20.22 -13.56 13.69
CA LEU A 34 19.30 -13.35 14.80
C LEU A 34 19.69 -14.14 16.05
N GLY A 35 20.61 -15.11 15.94
CA GLY A 35 21.03 -15.97 17.05
C GLY A 35 19.95 -16.96 17.49
N VAL A 36 19.13 -17.46 16.54
CA VAL A 36 18.02 -18.40 16.82
C VAL A 36 18.17 -19.67 15.96
N ALA A 37 17.51 -20.77 16.37
CA ALA A 37 17.46 -21.97 15.55
C ALA A 37 16.77 -21.71 14.19
N ARG A 38 17.22 -22.37 13.13
CA ARG A 38 16.62 -22.25 11.78
C ARG A 38 15.13 -22.51 11.77
N GLY A 39 14.67 -23.55 12.49
CA GLY A 39 13.24 -23.86 12.61
C GLY A 39 12.45 -22.76 13.28
N THR A 40 13.03 -22.09 14.29
CA THR A 40 12.40 -20.94 14.94
C THR A 40 12.26 -19.76 13.98
N ALA A 41 13.32 -19.42 13.23
CA ALA A 41 13.26 -18.36 12.23
C ALA A 41 12.24 -18.64 11.15
N GLN A 42 12.19 -19.87 10.64
CA GLN A 42 11.20 -20.29 9.64
C GLN A 42 9.76 -20.19 10.18
N ALA A 43 9.49 -20.77 11.33
CA ALA A 43 8.15 -20.75 11.93
C ALA A 43 7.65 -19.31 12.19
N ARG A 44 8.55 -18.42 12.62
CA ARG A 44 8.22 -17.00 12.81
C ARG A 44 7.90 -16.30 11.50
N LEU A 45 8.71 -16.53 10.47
CA LEU A 45 8.48 -15.97 9.14
C LEU A 45 7.13 -16.45 8.57
N ASP A 46 6.84 -17.75 8.65
CA ASP A 46 5.59 -18.34 8.20
C ASP A 46 4.39 -17.74 8.95
N ARG A 47 4.51 -17.53 10.26
CA ARG A 47 3.48 -16.86 11.07
C ARG A 47 3.26 -15.40 10.65
N LEU A 48 4.32 -14.65 10.41
CA LEU A 48 4.23 -13.24 9.97
C LEU A 48 3.55 -13.14 8.60
N GLN A 49 3.78 -14.09 7.71
CA GLN A 49 3.13 -14.15 6.41
C GLN A 49 1.66 -14.62 6.52
N SER A 50 1.39 -15.70 7.25
CA SER A 50 0.02 -16.23 7.39
C SER A 50 -0.93 -15.27 8.09
N ASN A 51 -0.41 -14.47 9.01
CA ASN A 51 -1.16 -13.43 9.71
C ASN A 51 -1.20 -12.08 8.95
N GLY A 52 -0.66 -12.02 7.72
CA GLY A 52 -0.71 -10.82 6.89
C GLY A 52 0.17 -9.65 7.37
N VAL A 53 1.03 -9.85 8.37
CA VAL A 53 2.01 -8.83 8.82
C VAL A 53 3.02 -8.58 7.69
N ILE A 54 3.56 -9.64 7.10
CA ILE A 54 4.34 -9.58 5.85
C ILE A 54 3.41 -9.97 4.70
N ARG A 55 3.06 -9.00 3.86
CA ARG A 55 2.11 -9.19 2.76
C ARG A 55 2.73 -9.75 1.48
N GLY A 56 4.06 -9.76 1.38
CA GLY A 56 4.76 -10.29 0.21
C GLY A 56 6.22 -9.84 0.13
N PHE A 57 6.91 -10.36 -0.88
CA PHE A 57 8.31 -10.09 -1.22
C PHE A 57 8.45 -9.60 -2.68
N GLY A 58 7.41 -8.95 -3.21
CA GLY A 58 7.44 -8.39 -4.56
C GLY A 58 8.41 -7.21 -4.67
N PRO A 59 8.87 -6.89 -5.89
CA PRO A 59 9.66 -5.69 -6.12
C PRO A 59 8.82 -4.44 -5.84
N GLU A 60 9.44 -3.44 -5.25
CA GLU A 60 8.89 -2.09 -5.25
C GLU A 60 9.22 -1.44 -6.61
N VAL A 61 8.19 -0.98 -7.31
CA VAL A 61 8.33 -0.42 -8.65
C VAL A 61 7.92 1.05 -8.63
N ASP A 62 8.81 1.92 -9.13
CA ASP A 62 8.53 3.34 -9.25
C ASP A 62 7.71 3.63 -10.52
N PRO A 63 6.48 4.18 -10.40
CA PRO A 63 5.67 4.55 -11.55
C PRO A 63 6.34 5.55 -12.47
N ALA A 64 7.18 6.46 -11.94
CA ALA A 64 7.90 7.43 -12.76
C ALA A 64 8.91 6.76 -13.69
N ALA A 65 9.59 5.70 -13.22
CA ALA A 65 10.48 4.89 -14.05
C ALA A 65 9.74 4.11 -15.16
N LEU A 66 8.44 3.87 -14.99
CA LEU A 66 7.56 3.28 -16.00
C LEU A 66 6.96 4.33 -16.97
N GLY A 67 7.34 5.61 -16.84
CA GLY A 67 6.83 6.69 -17.68
C GLY A 67 5.58 7.37 -17.15
N TYR A 68 5.25 7.23 -15.85
CA TYR A 68 4.13 7.87 -15.18
C TYR A 68 4.63 8.81 -14.06
N PRO A 69 5.28 9.93 -14.37
CA PRO A 69 5.88 10.83 -13.37
C PRO A 69 4.86 11.70 -12.63
N VAL A 70 3.64 11.83 -13.13
CA VAL A 70 2.60 12.65 -12.50
C VAL A 70 1.80 11.78 -11.55
N THR A 71 1.74 12.16 -10.28
CA THR A 71 0.86 11.55 -9.26
C THR A 71 -0.22 12.55 -8.85
N ALA A 72 -1.44 12.07 -8.67
CA ALA A 72 -2.55 12.87 -8.16
C ALA A 72 -3.40 12.05 -7.17
N PHE A 73 -4.07 12.75 -6.26
CA PHE A 73 -5.12 12.19 -5.42
C PHE A 73 -6.46 12.76 -5.82
N ALA A 74 -7.44 11.89 -6.08
CA ALA A 74 -8.80 12.27 -6.39
C ALA A 74 -9.73 11.87 -5.25
N THR A 75 -10.43 12.84 -4.67
CA THR A 75 -11.53 12.62 -3.75
C THR A 75 -12.82 12.51 -4.56
N LEU A 76 -13.52 11.40 -4.41
CA LEU A 76 -14.67 11.03 -5.21
C LEU A 76 -15.95 11.02 -4.35
N GLN A 77 -17.03 11.58 -4.89
CA GLN A 77 -18.39 11.43 -4.35
C GLN A 77 -19.15 10.49 -5.27
N ILE A 78 -19.81 9.49 -4.69
CA ILE A 78 -20.53 8.47 -5.43
C ILE A 78 -22.03 8.57 -5.18
N ARG A 79 -22.81 8.08 -6.13
CA ARG A 79 -24.26 7.91 -5.95
C ARG A 79 -24.51 6.79 -4.95
N GLN A 80 -25.49 7.00 -4.07
CA GLN A 80 -25.86 6.00 -3.06
C GLN A 80 -26.20 4.64 -3.72
N GLY A 81 -25.64 3.57 -3.16
CA GLY A 81 -25.82 2.21 -3.65
C GLY A 81 -24.88 1.80 -4.78
N GLN A 82 -24.13 2.72 -5.40
CA GLN A 82 -23.23 2.43 -6.53
C GLN A 82 -21.79 2.05 -6.12
N GLY A 83 -21.52 1.95 -4.83
CA GLY A 83 -20.18 1.67 -4.32
C GLY A 83 -19.46 0.44 -4.93
N PRO A 84 -20.12 -0.73 -5.04
CA PRO A 84 -19.51 -1.91 -5.67
C PRO A 84 -19.12 -1.68 -7.12
N ASP A 85 -20.01 -1.08 -7.92
CA ASP A 85 -19.82 -0.88 -9.36
C ASP A 85 -18.73 0.18 -9.63
N VAL A 86 -18.70 1.26 -8.84
CA VAL A 86 -17.65 2.28 -8.89
C VAL A 86 -16.29 1.65 -8.55
N ARG A 87 -16.19 0.80 -7.52
CA ARG A 87 -14.95 0.10 -7.19
C ARG A 87 -14.48 -0.80 -8.33
N ALA A 88 -15.38 -1.55 -8.94
CA ALA A 88 -15.06 -2.42 -10.07
C ALA A 88 -14.56 -1.60 -11.27
N HIS A 89 -15.23 -0.49 -11.59
CA HIS A 89 -14.80 0.42 -12.64
C HIS A 89 -13.41 0.99 -12.37
N LEU A 90 -13.17 1.56 -11.19
CA LEU A 90 -11.87 2.14 -10.82
C LEU A 90 -10.75 1.10 -10.82
N ALA A 91 -11.01 -0.11 -10.35
CA ALA A 91 -10.05 -1.20 -10.39
C ALA A 91 -9.68 -1.65 -11.82
N SER A 92 -10.53 -1.35 -12.82
CA SER A 92 -10.25 -1.63 -14.23
C SER A 92 -9.36 -0.58 -14.92
N VAL A 93 -9.12 0.57 -14.27
CA VAL A 93 -8.28 1.66 -14.78
C VAL A 93 -6.83 1.45 -14.31
N PRO A 94 -5.87 1.13 -15.20
CA PRO A 94 -4.50 0.80 -14.79
C PRO A 94 -3.76 1.93 -14.08
N GLU A 95 -4.14 3.18 -14.36
CA GLU A 95 -3.57 4.36 -13.75
C GLU A 95 -4.08 4.60 -12.31
N VAL A 96 -5.09 3.86 -11.86
CA VAL A 96 -5.55 3.84 -10.46
C VAL A 96 -4.67 2.88 -9.67
N LEU A 97 -3.80 3.40 -8.83
CA LEU A 97 -2.86 2.58 -8.04
C LEU A 97 -3.44 2.16 -6.69
N GLU A 98 -4.25 3.02 -6.08
CA GLU A 98 -4.86 2.78 -4.77
C GLU A 98 -6.27 3.36 -4.73
N LEU A 99 -7.15 2.70 -3.99
CA LEU A 99 -8.52 3.15 -3.75
C LEU A 99 -8.90 2.87 -2.30
N HIS A 100 -9.33 3.91 -1.59
CA HIS A 100 -9.77 3.85 -0.21
C HIS A 100 -11.22 4.34 -0.10
N THR A 101 -12.04 3.65 0.66
CA THR A 101 -13.32 4.21 1.13
C THR A 101 -13.02 5.08 2.34
N THR A 102 -13.52 6.30 2.34
CA THR A 102 -13.19 7.29 3.36
C THR A 102 -14.45 7.85 4.02
N THR A 103 -14.28 8.42 5.20
CA THR A 103 -15.26 9.29 5.86
C THR A 103 -14.93 10.74 5.55
N GLY A 104 -15.91 11.66 5.63
CA GLY A 104 -15.70 13.10 5.45
C GLY A 104 -16.33 13.67 4.19
N THR A 105 -15.62 14.54 3.47
CA THR A 105 -16.16 15.30 2.32
C THR A 105 -16.31 14.49 1.05
N GLY A 106 -15.77 13.28 1.00
CA GLY A 106 -15.90 12.36 -0.12
C GLY A 106 -16.06 10.93 0.37
N ASP A 107 -16.58 10.08 -0.51
CA ASP A 107 -16.84 8.66 -0.22
C ASP A 107 -15.63 7.78 -0.48
N MET A 108 -14.78 8.20 -1.43
CA MET A 108 -13.55 7.47 -1.80
C MET A 108 -12.39 8.42 -2.06
N LEU A 109 -11.19 7.96 -1.73
CA LEU A 109 -9.92 8.58 -2.09
C LEU A 109 -9.16 7.62 -3.02
N CYS A 110 -8.72 8.15 -4.16
CA CYS A 110 -8.06 7.40 -5.21
C CYS A 110 -6.68 8.01 -5.47
N ARG A 111 -5.62 7.18 -5.54
CA ARG A 111 -4.31 7.59 -6.02
C ARG A 111 -4.19 7.26 -7.50
N LEU A 112 -3.89 8.27 -8.30
CA LEU A 112 -3.78 8.19 -9.76
C LEU A 112 -2.36 8.51 -10.20
N VAL A 113 -1.95 7.93 -11.32
CA VAL A 113 -0.72 8.31 -12.03
C VAL A 113 -1.01 8.65 -13.49
N ALA A 114 -0.16 9.46 -14.09
CA ALA A 114 -0.28 9.84 -15.49
C ALA A 114 1.10 10.13 -16.10
N ARG A 115 1.19 10.09 -17.42
CA ARG A 115 2.42 10.36 -18.18
C ARG A 115 2.75 11.86 -18.27
N SER A 116 1.73 12.71 -18.14
CA SER A 116 1.83 14.16 -18.17
C SER A 116 0.58 14.79 -17.57
N ASN A 117 0.57 16.11 -17.36
CA ASN A 117 -0.63 16.82 -16.91
C ASN A 117 -1.76 16.73 -17.96
N ALA A 118 -1.45 16.73 -19.24
CA ALA A 118 -2.45 16.54 -20.30
C ALA A 118 -3.03 15.10 -20.27
N ASP A 119 -2.18 14.11 -19.97
CA ASP A 119 -2.60 12.73 -19.81
C ASP A 119 -3.44 12.53 -18.55
N LEU A 120 -3.13 13.26 -17.45
CA LEU A 120 -3.92 13.22 -16.23
C LEU A 120 -5.38 13.60 -16.48
N GLN A 121 -5.64 14.59 -17.35
CA GLN A 121 -7.03 14.94 -17.70
C GLN A 121 -7.76 13.77 -18.33
N ARG A 122 -7.11 13.03 -19.24
CA ARG A 122 -7.71 11.82 -19.86
C ARG A 122 -7.96 10.70 -18.85
N VAL A 123 -7.06 10.54 -17.87
CA VAL A 123 -7.25 9.59 -16.77
C VAL A 123 -8.44 9.99 -15.91
N ILE A 124 -8.55 11.28 -15.54
CA ILE A 124 -9.68 11.82 -14.78
C ILE A 124 -10.99 11.63 -15.53
N ASP A 125 -11.03 11.96 -16.83
CA ASP A 125 -12.22 11.80 -17.66
C ASP A 125 -12.69 10.33 -17.70
N ARG A 126 -11.74 9.39 -17.75
CA ARG A 126 -12.04 7.94 -17.67
C ARG A 126 -12.58 7.54 -16.31
N VAL A 127 -11.98 8.07 -15.23
CA VAL A 127 -12.45 7.84 -13.86
C VAL A 127 -13.86 8.35 -13.67
N VAL A 128 -14.12 9.62 -14.06
CA VAL A 128 -15.43 10.26 -13.84
C VAL A 128 -16.49 9.89 -14.87
N GLY A 129 -16.11 9.28 -15.97
CA GLY A 129 -17.03 8.86 -17.05
C GLY A 129 -17.99 7.75 -16.66
N PHE A 130 -17.90 7.21 -15.45
CA PHE A 130 -18.80 6.20 -14.93
C PHE A 130 -20.01 6.82 -14.24
N ASP A 131 -21.23 6.39 -14.61
CA ASP A 131 -22.51 7.00 -14.15
C ASP A 131 -22.72 6.95 -12.61
N GLY A 132 -22.00 6.11 -11.90
CA GLY A 132 -22.02 6.05 -10.42
C GLY A 132 -21.27 7.18 -9.72
N LEU A 133 -20.48 8.00 -10.42
CA LEU A 133 -19.71 9.11 -9.86
C LEU A 133 -20.46 10.43 -10.02
N VAL A 134 -20.58 11.17 -8.90
CA VAL A 134 -21.28 12.48 -8.85
C VAL A 134 -20.29 13.61 -9.00
N ARG A 135 -19.14 13.50 -8.33
CA ARG A 135 -18.13 14.56 -8.30
C ARG A 135 -16.75 13.96 -8.05
N ALA A 136 -15.73 14.57 -8.66
CA ALA A 136 -14.32 14.35 -8.34
C ALA A 136 -13.62 15.68 -8.04
N SER A 137 -12.77 15.69 -7.03
CA SER A 137 -11.86 16.79 -6.73
C SER A 137 -10.44 16.23 -6.73
N THR A 138 -9.57 16.74 -7.61
CA THR A 138 -8.23 16.20 -7.83
C THR A 138 -7.15 17.17 -7.38
N ALA A 139 -6.19 16.68 -6.62
CA ALA A 139 -4.98 17.39 -6.20
C ALA A 139 -3.77 16.71 -6.82
N ILE A 140 -2.95 17.48 -7.55
CA ILE A 140 -1.68 16.99 -8.12
C ILE A 140 -0.61 17.05 -7.03
N VAL A 141 0.16 15.97 -6.89
CA VAL A 141 1.29 15.90 -5.97
C VAL A 141 2.45 16.70 -6.55
N MET A 142 2.86 17.74 -5.85
CA MET A 142 4.01 18.57 -6.24
C MET A 142 5.31 17.91 -5.80
N GLU A 143 5.33 17.33 -4.59
CA GLU A 143 6.48 16.70 -3.99
C GLU A 143 6.00 15.61 -3.00
N ASN A 144 6.80 14.58 -2.82
CA ASN A 144 6.57 13.55 -1.79
C ASN A 144 7.79 13.49 -0.83
N PRO A 145 7.91 14.44 0.12
CA PRO A 145 9.06 14.54 1.01
C PRO A 145 9.15 13.38 2.01
N VAL A 146 8.05 12.68 2.26
CA VAL A 146 8.01 11.50 3.13
C VAL A 146 7.27 10.39 2.38
N PRO A 147 8.00 9.50 1.67
CA PRO A 147 7.39 8.35 1.01
C PRO A 147 6.78 7.40 2.03
N LEU A 148 5.90 6.50 1.56
CA LEU A 148 5.31 5.47 2.42
C LEU A 148 6.42 4.66 3.11
N ARG A 149 6.40 4.65 4.44
CA ARG A 149 7.36 3.94 5.27
C ARG A 149 6.65 3.27 6.44
N ILE A 150 6.94 2.00 6.66
CA ILE A 150 6.37 1.19 7.74
C ILE A 150 7.41 0.87 8.82
N ILE A 151 8.69 0.91 8.46
CA ILE A 151 9.79 0.52 9.35
C ILE A 151 9.75 1.23 10.72
N PRO A 152 9.52 2.55 10.83
CA PRO A 152 9.42 3.19 12.13
C PRO A 152 8.33 2.62 13.04
N LEU A 153 7.21 2.14 12.46
CA LEU A 153 6.16 1.48 13.24
C LEU A 153 6.58 0.07 13.71
N VAL A 154 7.39 -0.64 12.91
CA VAL A 154 7.95 -1.95 13.30
C VAL A 154 8.92 -1.78 14.47
N GLU A 155 9.79 -0.75 14.42
CA GLU A 155 10.73 -0.44 15.50
C GLU A 155 9.98 -0.15 16.80
N GLN A 156 8.99 0.72 16.76
CA GLN A 156 8.16 1.05 17.93
C GLN A 156 7.43 -0.19 18.49
N ALA A 157 6.75 -0.96 17.64
CA ALA A 157 6.00 -2.14 18.08
C ALA A 157 6.90 -3.24 18.65
N ALA A 158 8.16 -3.34 18.21
CA ALA A 158 9.13 -4.30 18.72
C ALA A 158 9.71 -3.90 20.09
N GLU A 159 9.65 -2.61 20.46
CA GLU A 159 10.11 -2.09 21.75
C GLU A 159 9.06 -2.21 22.85
N GLU A 160 7.78 -2.18 22.49
CA GLU A 160 6.64 -2.20 23.43
C GLU A 160 6.31 -3.62 23.97
N THR A 161 6.96 -4.68 23.47
CA THR A 161 6.69 -6.09 23.80
C THR A 161 7.89 -6.75 24.46
#